data_fa12af0557d6d1d241922ddca1dc8a0b
#
_entry.id   fa12af0557d6d1d241922ddca1dc8a0b
#
_cell.length_a   1.000
_cell.length_b   1.000
_cell.length_c   1.000
_cell.angle_alpha   90.00
_cell.angle_beta   90.00
_cell.angle_gamma   90.00
#
_symmetry.space_group_name_H-M   'P 1'
#
loop_
_entity.id
_entity.type
_entity.pdbx_description
1 polymer ?
#
loop_
_entity_poly.entity_id
_entity_poly.type
_entity_poly.pdbx_seq_one_letter_code
_entity_poly.pdbx_strand_id
1 'polypeptide(L)'
;MNLTIGIVIAVVAIVAVGYLIASRYYVASPDEALIVTGRKTKSSIDASGREIADLTNQRVIVGGGVFVIPFVQRLYRLSLASRKIVMQIEAIDINSIPIDVKAVAVVKIGGTETAIRSAAQRFLNQQNQMADTVQELMAGSLRSVIGSMNVKEIITDREALSTKVLQAAQESLTEQGLTLDTLQVQDISDANGYLESMSAPKVAEVRREANIANAAAHQKSEEARIEAERQVVLKSKDLALQKAAIKVETDRADAQASAAGPIQAAQMDREIATSQNQAAKERAELRATELIAEVERPADAARYKTVVEAEASKSQAIAQAEARA
;
A
#
# COMPACT_ATOMS: atom_id res chain seq x y z
N MET A 1 42.43 25.27 67.15
CA MET A 1 41.42 25.87 66.30
C MET A 1 41.89 25.99 64.83
N ASN A 2 43.14 26.28 64.53
CA ASN A 2 43.66 26.42 63.18
C ASN A 2 43.85 25.08 62.43
N LEU A 3 44.12 23.97 63.07
CA LEU A 3 44.32 22.68 62.47
C LEU A 3 42.99 22.09 61.95
N THR A 4 41.92 22.17 62.76
CA THR A 4 40.58 21.68 62.41
C THR A 4 39.97 22.46 61.20
N ILE A 5 40.19 23.77 61.17
CA ILE A 5 39.77 24.62 60.03
C ILE A 5 40.54 24.25 58.74
N GLY A 6 41.85 23.97 58.86
CA GLY A 6 42.68 23.53 57.74
C GLY A 6 42.23 22.20 57.17
N ILE A 7 41.86 21.22 58.04
CA ILE A 7 41.33 19.94 57.58
C ILE A 7 39.95 20.08 56.85
N VAL A 8 39.05 20.93 57.36
CA VAL A 8 37.76 21.20 56.74
C VAL A 8 37.93 21.82 55.36
N ILE A 9 38.82 22.81 55.25
CA ILE A 9 39.11 23.43 53.93
C ILE A 9 39.69 22.42 52.94
N ALA A 10 40.60 21.55 53.37
CA ALA A 10 41.19 20.51 52.55
C ALA A 10 40.12 19.52 52.05
N VAL A 11 39.22 19.08 52.93
CA VAL A 11 38.12 18.18 52.55
C VAL A 11 37.16 18.86 51.56
N VAL A 12 36.77 20.09 51.80
CA VAL A 12 35.92 20.88 50.85
C VAL A 12 36.61 21.06 49.49
N ALA A 13 37.91 21.32 49.49
CA ALA A 13 38.66 21.43 48.24
C ALA A 13 38.73 20.12 47.48
N ILE A 14 38.94 18.97 48.18
CA ILE A 14 38.93 17.63 47.53
C ILE A 14 37.54 17.30 46.96
N VAL A 15 36.47 17.59 47.68
CA VAL A 15 35.11 17.38 47.21
C VAL A 15 34.79 18.27 46.00
N ALA A 16 35.20 19.54 46.06
CA ALA A 16 35.03 20.49 44.92
C ALA A 16 35.81 20.05 43.69
N VAL A 17 37.05 19.60 43.86
CA VAL A 17 37.84 19.03 42.73
C VAL A 17 37.22 17.75 42.20
N GLY A 18 36.75 16.84 43.06
CA GLY A 18 36.04 15.63 42.68
C GLY A 18 34.76 15.94 41.88
N TYR A 19 33.99 16.91 42.33
CA TYR A 19 32.79 17.39 41.61
C TYR A 19 33.15 18.01 40.25
N LEU A 20 34.17 18.83 40.14
CA LEU A 20 34.68 19.41 38.92
C LEU A 20 35.12 18.32 37.90
N ILE A 21 35.79 17.29 38.37
CA ILE A 21 36.21 16.15 37.54
C ILE A 21 34.99 15.38 37.05
N ALA A 22 34.06 15.03 37.97
CA ALA A 22 32.84 14.29 37.59
C ALA A 22 31.94 15.06 36.62
N SER A 23 31.84 16.39 36.75
CA SER A 23 31.05 17.25 35.87
C SER A 23 31.59 17.36 34.43
N ARG A 24 32.84 16.90 34.22
CA ARG A 24 33.50 16.96 32.88
C ARG A 24 33.54 15.61 32.17
N TYR A 25 32.91 14.61 32.77
CA TYR A 25 32.75 13.31 32.13
C TYR A 25 31.44 13.29 31.32
N TYR A 26 31.52 13.11 30.01
CA TYR A 26 30.39 13.07 29.07
C TYR A 26 30.30 11.67 28.48
N VAL A 27 29.10 11.12 28.44
CA VAL A 27 28.80 9.83 27.80
C VAL A 27 28.01 10.09 26.53
N ALA A 28 28.42 9.44 25.45
CA ALA A 28 27.69 9.48 24.19
C ALA A 28 26.42 8.65 24.28
N SER A 29 25.29 9.20 23.83
CA SER A 29 24.08 8.44 23.55
C SER A 29 24.29 7.56 22.31
N PRO A 30 23.53 6.45 22.15
CA PRO A 30 23.70 5.55 21.01
C PRO A 30 23.45 6.23 19.65
N ASP A 31 22.69 7.29 19.63
CA ASP A 31 22.28 8.09 18.46
C ASP A 31 23.12 9.35 18.25
N GLU A 32 24.19 9.53 19.07
CA GLU A 32 25.05 10.70 19.02
C GLU A 32 26.52 10.34 18.94
N ALA A 33 27.29 11.14 18.20
CA ALA A 33 28.74 11.15 18.26
C ALA A 33 29.24 12.38 19.04
N LEU A 34 30.14 12.14 19.96
CA LEU A 34 30.86 13.19 20.69
C LEU A 34 32.13 13.53 19.90
N ILE A 35 32.28 14.82 19.56
CA ILE A 35 33.46 15.32 18.85
C ILE A 35 34.23 16.24 19.78
N VAL A 36 35.42 15.81 20.14
CA VAL A 36 36.34 16.60 20.99
C VAL A 36 37.43 17.24 20.12
N THR A 37 37.54 18.53 20.22
CA THR A 37 38.56 19.31 19.49
C THR A 37 39.51 20.01 20.48
N GLY A 38 40.73 20.34 20.04
CA GLY A 38 41.66 21.18 20.81
C GLY A 38 42.95 20.49 21.29
N ARG A 39 43.13 19.16 21.13
CA ARG A 39 44.36 18.46 21.42
C ARG A 39 44.84 17.71 20.20
N LYS A 40 46.14 17.78 19.88
CA LYS A 40 46.75 16.98 18.81
C LYS A 40 46.49 15.51 19.03
N THR A 41 45.75 14.89 18.13
CA THR A 41 45.52 13.45 18.13
C THR A 41 46.69 12.77 17.46
N LYS A 42 47.15 11.63 17.96
CA LYS A 42 48.17 10.80 17.25
C LYS A 42 47.49 10.31 15.97
N SER A 43 48.27 10.29 14.85
CA SER A 43 47.82 9.74 13.57
C SER A 43 47.23 8.35 13.79
N SER A 44 46.03 8.12 13.29
CA SER A 44 45.43 6.78 13.24
C SER A 44 45.92 6.05 12.00
N ILE A 45 46.28 4.81 12.16
CA ILE A 45 46.58 3.92 11.04
C ILE A 45 45.24 3.35 10.54
N ASP A 46 44.89 3.60 9.29
CA ASP A 46 43.73 3.00 8.65
C ASP A 46 43.91 1.49 8.48
N ALA A 47 42.80 0.75 8.33
CA ALA A 47 42.80 -0.70 8.08
C ALA A 47 43.67 -1.13 6.85
N SER A 48 44.05 -0.19 5.99
CA SER A 48 44.96 -0.37 4.85
C SER A 48 46.43 -0.05 5.17
N GLY A 49 46.78 0.28 6.43
CA GLY A 49 48.18 0.56 6.84
C GLY A 49 48.71 1.95 6.44
N ARG A 50 47.85 2.86 5.95
CA ARG A 50 48.21 4.25 5.64
C ARG A 50 48.07 5.13 6.89
N GLU A 51 49.12 5.85 7.23
CA GLU A 51 49.03 6.93 8.23
C GLU A 51 48.20 8.07 7.65
N ILE A 52 46.98 8.20 8.14
CA ILE A 52 46.16 9.41 7.91
C ILE A 52 46.64 10.42 8.93
N ALA A 53 47.44 11.39 8.50
CA ALA A 53 47.78 12.55 9.31
C ALA A 53 46.44 13.26 9.66
N ASP A 54 46.05 13.20 10.93
CA ASP A 54 44.83 13.84 11.41
C ASP A 54 45.04 15.36 11.48
N LEU A 55 44.94 16.01 10.31
CA LEU A 55 45.10 17.45 10.15
C LEU A 55 43.99 18.23 10.90
N THR A 56 42.91 17.56 11.30
CA THR A 56 41.74 18.22 11.90
C THR A 56 41.76 18.25 13.41
N ASN A 57 42.63 17.49 14.07
CA ASN A 57 42.71 17.38 15.54
C ASN A 57 41.33 17.09 16.21
N GLN A 58 40.49 16.33 15.52
CA GLN A 58 39.14 15.95 15.97
C GLN A 58 39.16 14.50 16.44
N ARG A 59 38.74 14.26 17.68
CA ARG A 59 38.54 12.92 18.22
C ARG A 59 37.05 12.62 18.20
N VAL A 60 36.66 11.57 17.48
CA VAL A 60 35.27 11.09 17.42
C VAL A 60 35.09 9.94 18.42
N ILE A 61 34.01 9.99 19.20
CA ILE A 61 33.66 8.99 20.18
C ILE A 61 32.19 8.63 19.99
N VAL A 62 31.94 7.35 19.72
CA VAL A 62 30.61 6.77 19.55
C VAL A 62 30.43 5.67 20.58
N GLY A 63 29.32 5.72 21.34
CA GLY A 63 28.98 4.67 22.32
C GLY A 63 29.90 4.56 23.54
N GLY A 64 30.69 5.62 23.82
CA GLY A 64 31.62 5.64 24.95
C GLY A 64 31.57 6.93 25.75
N GLY A 65 32.38 7.00 26.82
CA GLY A 65 32.53 8.21 27.61
C GLY A 65 33.85 8.93 27.33
N VAL A 66 33.86 10.23 27.50
CA VAL A 66 35.04 11.06 27.35
C VAL A 66 35.15 12.06 28.49
N PHE A 67 36.34 12.26 28.94
CA PHE A 67 36.70 13.33 29.85
C PHE A 67 37.23 14.52 29.04
N VAL A 68 36.59 15.70 29.20
CA VAL A 68 36.92 16.91 28.48
C VAL A 68 37.74 17.85 29.39
N ILE A 69 38.95 18.19 28.98
CA ILE A 69 39.81 19.11 29.71
C ILE A 69 39.33 20.54 29.53
N PRO A 70 38.89 21.24 30.60
CA PRO A 70 38.42 22.60 30.48
C PRO A 70 39.55 23.51 29.94
N PHE A 71 39.16 24.58 29.24
CA PHE A 71 40.04 25.56 28.61
C PHE A 71 40.85 25.09 27.40
N VAL A 72 41.15 23.78 27.34
CA VAL A 72 41.98 23.21 26.25
C VAL A 72 41.12 22.51 25.17
N GLN A 73 40.03 21.88 25.60
CA GLN A 73 39.19 21.08 24.74
C GLN A 73 37.75 21.61 24.68
N ARG A 74 37.15 21.46 23.51
CA ARG A 74 35.72 21.72 23.31
C ARG A 74 35.03 20.46 22.88
N LEU A 75 33.82 20.24 23.43
CA LEU A 75 32.96 19.13 23.11
C LEU A 75 31.82 19.62 22.23
N TYR A 76 31.57 18.91 21.15
CA TYR A 76 30.40 19.08 20.29
C TYR A 76 29.64 17.75 20.20
N ARG A 77 28.35 17.85 19.98
CA ARG A 77 27.48 16.69 19.78
C ARG A 77 26.98 16.70 18.35
N LEU A 78 27.07 15.58 17.67
CA LEU A 78 26.59 15.37 16.33
C LEU A 78 25.56 14.25 16.36
N SER A 79 24.33 14.52 15.96
CA SER A 79 23.28 13.50 15.89
C SER A 79 23.52 12.57 14.70
N LEU A 80 23.52 11.26 14.97
CA LEU A 80 23.64 10.22 13.94
C LEU A 80 22.26 9.70 13.51
N ALA A 81 21.18 10.27 14.05
CA ALA A 81 19.81 9.85 13.75
C ALA A 81 19.48 10.03 12.27
N SER A 82 18.76 9.07 11.70
CA SER A 82 18.27 9.13 10.34
C SER A 82 17.27 10.28 10.16
N ARG A 83 17.39 10.99 9.05
CA ARG A 83 16.50 12.10 8.69
C ARG A 83 15.75 11.76 7.40
N LYS A 84 14.43 11.96 7.46
CA LYS A 84 13.55 11.86 6.30
C LYS A 84 13.58 13.20 5.55
N ILE A 85 13.86 13.13 4.25
CA ILE A 85 13.88 14.27 3.34
C ILE A 85 12.83 14.02 2.27
N VAL A 86 11.88 14.94 2.16
CA VAL A 86 10.84 14.91 1.12
C VAL A 86 11.25 15.91 0.05
N MET A 87 11.29 15.48 -1.20
CA MET A 87 11.64 16.33 -2.34
C MET A 87 10.58 16.24 -3.42
N GLN A 88 10.30 17.37 -4.03
CA GLN A 88 9.48 17.49 -5.22
C GLN A 88 10.31 18.22 -6.26
N ILE A 89 10.45 17.64 -7.44
CA ILE A 89 11.33 18.13 -8.49
C ILE A 89 10.62 18.10 -9.82
N GLU A 90 10.76 19.20 -10.52
CA GLU A 90 10.45 19.27 -11.95
C GLU A 90 11.70 18.88 -12.75
N ALA A 91 11.56 17.94 -13.65
CA ALA A 91 12.64 17.48 -14.51
C ALA A 91 12.09 17.19 -15.92
N ILE A 92 12.99 17.13 -16.87
CA ILE A 92 12.67 16.83 -18.27
C ILE A 92 13.32 15.48 -18.61
N ASP A 93 12.53 14.57 -19.20
CA ASP A 93 13.02 13.28 -19.65
C ASP A 93 13.88 13.38 -20.94
N ILE A 94 14.40 12.26 -21.41
CA ILE A 94 15.22 12.20 -22.62
C ILE A 94 14.47 12.67 -23.89
N ASN A 95 13.14 12.63 -23.87
CA ASN A 95 12.28 13.07 -24.98
C ASN A 95 11.78 14.52 -24.83
N SER A 96 12.35 15.28 -23.90
CA SER A 96 11.96 16.66 -23.59
C SER A 96 10.55 16.80 -22.98
N ILE A 97 10.04 15.76 -22.32
CA ILE A 97 8.75 15.77 -21.64
C ILE A 97 8.97 16.23 -20.20
N PRO A 98 8.33 17.34 -19.77
CA PRO A 98 8.42 17.79 -18.39
C PRO A 98 7.59 16.88 -17.49
N ILE A 99 8.19 16.42 -16.39
CA ILE A 99 7.55 15.58 -15.37
C ILE A 99 7.86 16.12 -13.98
N ASP A 100 6.87 15.99 -13.10
CA ASP A 100 7.00 16.26 -11.68
C ASP A 100 7.19 14.95 -10.93
N VAL A 101 8.26 14.85 -10.16
CA VAL A 101 8.57 13.64 -9.39
C VAL A 101 8.65 14.00 -7.91
N LYS A 102 7.86 13.29 -7.10
CA LYS A 102 7.93 13.32 -5.64
C LYS A 102 8.69 12.11 -5.14
N ALA A 103 9.74 12.35 -4.36
CA ALA A 103 10.56 11.30 -3.79
C ALA A 103 10.80 11.55 -2.30
N VAL A 104 11.06 10.47 -1.58
CA VAL A 104 11.44 10.49 -0.17
C VAL A 104 12.75 9.76 -0.01
N ALA A 105 13.71 10.44 0.58
CA ALA A 105 15.00 9.87 0.95
C ALA A 105 15.13 9.79 2.47
N VAL A 106 15.79 8.75 2.95
CA VAL A 106 16.20 8.62 4.35
C VAL A 106 17.71 8.61 4.37
N VAL A 107 18.28 9.63 5.00
CA VAL A 107 19.72 9.86 5.06
C VAL A 107 20.18 9.91 6.50
N LYS A 108 21.35 9.34 6.76
CA LYS A 108 22.01 9.42 8.07
C LYS A 108 23.50 9.72 7.89
N ILE A 109 24.17 10.09 8.96
CA ILE A 109 25.62 10.17 9.01
C ILE A 109 26.19 8.76 9.01
N GLY A 110 27.20 8.49 8.18
CA GLY A 110 27.83 7.17 8.11
C GLY A 110 28.40 6.76 9.45
N GLY A 111 28.32 5.45 9.77
CA GLY A 111 28.78 4.91 11.07
C GLY A 111 30.31 4.82 11.23
N THR A 112 31.10 5.13 10.19
CA THR A 112 32.57 5.10 10.26
C THR A 112 33.13 6.39 10.85
N GLU A 113 34.25 6.30 11.54
CA GLU A 113 34.91 7.47 12.12
C GLU A 113 35.24 8.54 11.06
N THR A 114 35.64 8.11 9.87
CA THR A 114 35.92 8.99 8.73
C THR A 114 34.69 9.73 8.25
N ALA A 115 33.55 9.03 8.13
CA ALA A 115 32.28 9.64 7.73
C ALA A 115 31.77 10.66 8.76
N ILE A 116 31.82 10.30 10.05
CA ILE A 116 31.43 11.20 11.14
C ILE A 116 32.31 12.44 11.16
N ARG A 117 33.60 12.29 10.90
CA ARG A 117 34.56 13.43 10.82
C ARG A 117 34.27 14.34 9.63
N SER A 118 34.02 13.77 8.46
CA SER A 118 33.64 14.54 7.27
C SER A 118 32.32 15.29 7.46
N ALA A 119 31.32 14.63 8.04
CA ALA A 119 30.03 15.28 8.36
C ALA A 119 30.19 16.37 9.43
N ALA A 120 31.05 16.14 10.45
CA ALA A 120 31.32 17.14 11.48
C ALA A 120 31.96 18.41 10.92
N GLN A 121 32.90 18.31 9.99
CA GLN A 121 33.54 19.47 9.39
C GLN A 121 32.56 20.37 8.65
N ARG A 122 31.51 19.78 8.09
CA ARG A 122 30.53 20.52 7.29
C ARG A 122 29.29 20.94 8.10
N PHE A 123 28.79 20.05 8.94
CA PHE A 123 27.45 20.20 9.52
C PHE A 123 27.43 20.40 11.06
N LEU A 124 28.57 20.36 11.75
CA LEU A 124 28.61 20.39 13.22
C LEU A 124 27.79 21.53 13.85
N ASN A 125 27.90 22.74 13.27
CA ASN A 125 27.18 23.93 13.75
C ASN A 125 25.89 24.21 12.98
N GLN A 126 25.59 23.42 11.92
CA GLN A 126 24.50 23.66 10.98
C GLN A 126 23.73 22.37 10.68
N GLN A 127 23.52 21.53 11.71
CA GLN A 127 22.84 20.25 11.54
C GLN A 127 21.41 20.38 10.96
N ASN A 128 20.77 21.52 11.17
CA ASN A 128 19.44 21.80 10.60
C ASN A 128 19.51 22.06 9.09
N GLN A 129 20.58 22.65 8.59
CA GLN A 129 20.78 22.92 7.17
C GLN A 129 21.27 21.69 6.38
N MET A 130 21.67 20.63 7.07
CA MET A 130 22.07 19.36 6.43
C MET A 130 20.95 18.82 5.55
N ALA A 131 19.70 18.91 6.01
CA ALA A 131 18.55 18.41 5.24
C ALA A 131 18.39 19.16 3.92
N ASP A 132 18.53 20.48 3.93
CA ASP A 132 18.39 21.34 2.75
C ASP A 132 19.51 21.08 1.74
N THR A 133 20.78 20.98 2.23
CA THR A 133 21.93 20.64 1.38
C THR A 133 21.78 19.28 0.72
N VAL A 134 21.34 18.27 1.48
CA VAL A 134 21.09 16.93 0.94
C VAL A 134 19.93 16.93 -0.04
N GLN A 135 18.88 17.70 0.23
CA GLN A 135 17.76 17.84 -0.69
C GLN A 135 18.20 18.41 -2.03
N GLU A 136 19.00 19.47 -2.04
CA GLU A 136 19.53 20.05 -3.29
C GLU A 136 20.42 19.07 -4.07
N LEU A 137 21.30 18.36 -3.39
CA LEU A 137 22.17 17.38 -3.99
C LEU A 137 21.37 16.21 -4.59
N MET A 138 20.43 15.68 -3.84
CA MET A 138 19.55 14.61 -4.31
C MET A 138 18.66 15.05 -5.46
N ALA A 139 18.14 16.29 -5.41
CA ALA A 139 17.36 16.87 -6.49
C ALA A 139 18.18 16.98 -7.79
N GLY A 140 19.44 17.39 -7.68
CA GLY A 140 20.37 17.41 -8.82
C GLY A 140 20.62 16.04 -9.42
N SER A 141 20.92 15.04 -8.58
CA SER A 141 21.14 13.65 -9.00
C SER A 141 19.88 13.05 -9.65
N LEU A 142 18.72 13.28 -9.05
CA LEU A 142 17.43 12.80 -9.57
C LEU A 142 17.12 13.45 -10.93
N ARG A 143 17.32 14.76 -11.06
CA ARG A 143 17.14 15.48 -12.35
C ARG A 143 18.06 14.94 -13.44
N SER A 144 19.33 14.67 -13.12
CA SER A 144 20.28 14.11 -14.05
C SER A 144 19.88 12.71 -14.53
N VAL A 145 19.46 11.85 -13.61
CA VAL A 145 19.03 10.48 -13.95
C VAL A 145 17.73 10.50 -14.76
N ILE A 146 16.74 11.31 -14.38
CA ILE A 146 15.48 11.49 -15.13
C ILE A 146 15.77 11.93 -16.55
N GLY A 147 16.68 12.90 -16.75
CA GLY A 147 17.09 13.37 -18.08
C GLY A 147 17.75 12.28 -18.96
N SER A 148 18.20 11.19 -18.37
CA SER A 148 18.80 10.04 -19.07
C SER A 148 17.82 8.89 -19.33
N MET A 149 16.59 8.97 -18.81
CA MET A 149 15.57 7.91 -18.90
C MET A 149 14.33 8.39 -19.65
N ASN A 150 13.57 7.42 -20.16
CA ASN A 150 12.26 7.70 -20.77
C ASN A 150 11.16 7.71 -19.71
N VAL A 151 10.17 8.58 -19.84
CA VAL A 151 8.99 8.64 -18.95
C VAL A 151 8.36 7.25 -18.75
N LYS A 152 8.23 6.46 -19.80
CA LYS A 152 7.67 5.11 -19.72
C LYS A 152 8.48 4.19 -18.80
N GLU A 153 9.80 4.23 -18.88
CA GLU A 153 10.69 3.46 -18.00
C GLU A 153 10.59 3.93 -16.56
N ILE A 154 10.56 5.25 -16.35
CA ILE A 154 10.45 5.89 -15.03
C ILE A 154 9.18 5.45 -14.30
N ILE A 155 8.06 5.32 -15.02
CA ILE A 155 6.78 4.90 -14.46
C ILE A 155 6.73 3.40 -14.21
N THR A 156 7.26 2.61 -15.16
CA THR A 156 7.17 1.14 -15.12
C THR A 156 8.18 0.54 -14.15
N ASP A 157 9.38 1.12 -14.06
CA ASP A 157 10.48 0.61 -13.25
C ASP A 157 11.04 1.68 -12.29
N ARG A 158 10.25 1.98 -11.27
CA ARG A 158 10.63 2.93 -10.22
C ARG A 158 11.83 2.47 -9.40
N GLU A 159 12.05 1.16 -9.33
CA GLU A 159 13.18 0.58 -8.62
C GLU A 159 14.49 0.82 -9.36
N ALA A 160 14.50 0.68 -10.68
CA ALA A 160 15.65 1.03 -11.51
C ALA A 160 15.99 2.53 -11.40
N LEU A 161 14.98 3.41 -11.40
CA LEU A 161 15.18 4.83 -11.16
C LEU A 161 15.83 5.07 -9.79
N SER A 162 15.27 4.50 -8.73
CA SER A 162 15.81 4.66 -7.37
C SER A 162 17.24 4.17 -7.27
N THR A 163 17.57 3.04 -7.87
CA THR A 163 18.93 2.47 -7.88
C THR A 163 19.92 3.36 -8.63
N LYS A 164 19.55 3.87 -9.80
CA LYS A 164 20.43 4.79 -10.58
C LYS A 164 20.68 6.09 -9.84
N VAL A 165 19.65 6.65 -9.19
CA VAL A 165 19.79 7.87 -8.40
C VAL A 165 20.65 7.64 -7.16
N LEU A 166 20.50 6.48 -6.50
CA LEU A 166 21.32 6.09 -5.37
C LEU A 166 22.79 6.02 -5.79
N GLN A 167 23.09 5.38 -6.91
CA GLN A 167 24.46 5.29 -7.46
C GLN A 167 25.02 6.68 -7.80
N ALA A 168 24.23 7.52 -8.46
CA ALA A 168 24.65 8.87 -8.86
C ALA A 168 24.92 9.80 -7.66
N ALA A 169 24.16 9.65 -6.57
CA ALA A 169 24.32 10.47 -5.38
C ALA A 169 25.35 9.93 -4.40
N GLN A 170 25.67 8.63 -4.46
CA GLN A 170 26.48 7.93 -3.46
C GLN A 170 27.87 8.55 -3.25
N GLU A 171 28.57 8.89 -4.32
CA GLU A 171 29.90 9.47 -4.23
C GLU A 171 29.88 10.81 -3.49
N SER A 172 29.01 11.73 -3.92
CA SER A 172 28.87 13.06 -3.32
C SER A 172 28.40 13.00 -1.87
N LEU A 173 27.50 12.09 -1.52
CA LEU A 173 27.05 11.89 -0.14
C LEU A 173 28.16 11.30 0.73
N THR A 174 28.91 10.32 0.22
CA THR A 174 30.00 9.68 0.95
C THR A 174 31.14 10.67 1.24
N GLU A 175 31.48 11.56 0.31
CA GLU A 175 32.45 12.62 0.53
C GLU A 175 32.03 13.60 1.64
N GLN A 176 30.72 13.78 1.82
CA GLN A 176 30.15 14.60 2.89
C GLN A 176 29.99 13.83 4.22
N GLY A 177 30.35 12.55 4.24
CA GLY A 177 30.19 11.68 5.40
C GLY A 177 28.76 11.21 5.65
N LEU A 178 27.91 11.27 4.62
CA LEU A 178 26.51 10.89 4.67
C LEU A 178 26.30 9.53 3.97
N THR A 179 25.30 8.81 4.43
CA THR A 179 24.87 7.54 3.83
C THR A 179 23.36 7.62 3.55
N LEU A 180 22.99 7.26 2.34
CA LEU A 180 21.59 7.13 1.94
C LEU A 180 21.11 5.71 2.27
N ASP A 181 20.16 5.60 3.18
CA ASP A 181 19.58 4.31 3.58
C ASP A 181 18.55 3.83 2.56
N THR A 182 17.64 4.71 2.19
CA THR A 182 16.58 4.41 1.21
C THR A 182 16.23 5.63 0.40
N LEU A 183 15.85 5.37 -0.85
CA LEU A 183 15.22 6.36 -1.73
C LEU A 183 13.97 5.72 -2.34
N GLN A 184 12.83 6.38 -2.18
CA GLN A 184 11.56 5.92 -2.72
C GLN A 184 10.90 7.02 -3.55
N VAL A 185 10.58 6.68 -4.79
CA VAL A 185 9.77 7.53 -5.65
C VAL A 185 8.30 7.28 -5.32
N GLN A 186 7.60 8.32 -4.87
CA GLN A 186 6.21 8.22 -4.43
C GLN A 186 5.23 8.48 -5.57
N ASP A 187 5.39 9.62 -6.23
CA ASP A 187 4.47 10.10 -7.25
C ASP A 187 5.22 10.64 -8.46
N ILE A 188 4.65 10.39 -9.64
CA ILE A 188 5.14 10.89 -10.91
C ILE A 188 3.92 11.45 -11.65
N SER A 189 3.93 12.73 -11.90
CA SER A 189 2.86 13.45 -12.60
C SER A 189 3.44 14.34 -13.70
N ASP A 190 2.60 14.73 -14.62
CA ASP A 190 2.94 15.71 -15.63
C ASP A 190 1.86 16.79 -15.73
N ALA A 191 2.27 18.03 -16.00
CA ALA A 191 1.35 19.16 -16.12
C ALA A 191 0.64 19.20 -17.48
N ASN A 192 1.15 18.50 -18.48
CA ASN A 192 0.70 18.61 -19.89
C ASN A 192 -0.23 17.46 -20.33
N GLY A 193 -0.61 16.55 -19.44
CA GLY A 193 -1.51 15.43 -19.75
C GLY A 193 -0.90 14.37 -20.67
N TYR A 194 0.42 14.30 -20.78
CA TYR A 194 1.12 13.29 -21.57
C TYR A 194 0.87 11.88 -21.04
N LEU A 195 0.94 11.71 -19.71
CA LEU A 195 0.69 10.42 -19.05
C LEU A 195 -0.74 9.95 -19.27
N GLU A 196 -1.70 10.86 -19.22
CA GLU A 196 -3.10 10.56 -19.52
C GLU A 196 -3.26 10.13 -20.97
N SER A 197 -2.69 10.90 -21.91
CA SER A 197 -2.73 10.59 -23.35
C SER A 197 -2.07 9.25 -23.68
N MET A 198 -0.99 8.89 -23.01
CA MET A 198 -0.30 7.61 -23.19
C MET A 198 -1.12 6.44 -22.65
N SER A 199 -1.86 6.64 -21.58
CA SER A 199 -2.71 5.61 -20.94
C SER A 199 -4.07 5.47 -21.61
N ALA A 200 -4.58 6.50 -22.28
CA ALA A 200 -5.90 6.56 -22.92
C ALA A 200 -6.22 5.38 -23.84
N PRO A 201 -5.31 4.92 -24.76
CA PRO A 201 -5.60 3.78 -25.61
C PRO A 201 -5.78 2.48 -24.82
N LYS A 202 -4.99 2.27 -23.75
CA LYS A 202 -5.11 1.08 -22.89
C LYS A 202 -6.39 1.09 -22.07
N VAL A 203 -6.76 2.25 -21.54
CA VAL A 203 -8.04 2.45 -20.84
C VAL A 203 -9.22 2.20 -21.77
N ALA A 204 -9.16 2.71 -23.02
CA ALA A 204 -10.19 2.48 -24.03
C ALA A 204 -10.31 0.99 -24.41
N GLU A 205 -9.19 0.27 -24.53
CA GLU A 205 -9.16 -1.17 -24.79
C GLU A 205 -9.85 -1.97 -23.66
N VAL A 206 -9.45 -1.73 -22.40
CA VAL A 206 -10.06 -2.38 -21.23
C VAL A 206 -11.55 -2.07 -21.13
N ARG A 207 -11.96 -0.83 -21.43
CA ARG A 207 -13.37 -0.43 -21.44
C ARG A 207 -14.16 -1.14 -22.53
N ARG A 208 -13.56 -1.32 -23.71
CA ARG A 208 -14.16 -2.09 -24.81
C ARG A 208 -14.33 -3.56 -24.44
N GLU A 209 -13.31 -4.18 -23.86
CA GLU A 209 -13.39 -5.58 -23.39
C GLU A 209 -14.47 -5.76 -22.32
N ALA A 210 -14.55 -4.84 -21.36
CA ALA A 210 -15.59 -4.87 -20.34
C ALA A 210 -16.99 -4.74 -20.94
N ASN A 211 -17.17 -3.85 -21.94
CA ASN A 211 -18.45 -3.69 -22.62
C ASN A 211 -18.83 -4.95 -23.42
N ILE A 212 -17.90 -5.60 -24.09
CA ILE A 212 -18.13 -6.85 -24.81
C ILE A 212 -18.51 -7.98 -23.83
N ALA A 213 -17.80 -8.10 -22.71
CA ALA A 213 -18.09 -9.08 -21.67
C ALA A 213 -19.49 -8.87 -21.06
N ASN A 214 -19.86 -7.62 -20.78
CA ASN A 214 -21.17 -7.26 -20.27
C ASN A 214 -22.28 -7.58 -21.30
N ALA A 215 -22.07 -7.25 -22.59
CA ALA A 215 -23.02 -7.55 -23.66
C ALA A 215 -23.23 -9.06 -23.81
N ALA A 216 -22.15 -9.85 -23.77
CA ALA A 216 -22.21 -11.31 -23.82
C ALA A 216 -22.93 -11.91 -22.60
N ALA A 217 -22.71 -11.36 -21.41
CA ALA A 217 -23.42 -11.77 -20.20
C ALA A 217 -24.93 -11.46 -20.28
N HIS A 218 -25.29 -10.28 -20.79
CA HIS A 218 -26.68 -9.90 -21.04
C HIS A 218 -27.35 -10.84 -22.06
N GLN A 219 -26.68 -11.12 -23.18
CA GLN A 219 -27.21 -12.06 -24.20
C GLN A 219 -27.48 -13.43 -23.60
N LYS A 220 -26.54 -14.01 -22.85
CA LYS A 220 -26.73 -15.31 -22.19
C LYS A 220 -27.88 -15.30 -21.19
N SER A 221 -28.04 -14.20 -20.45
CA SER A 221 -29.16 -14.04 -19.51
C SER A 221 -30.52 -14.00 -20.22
N GLU A 222 -30.61 -13.28 -21.34
CA GLU A 222 -31.82 -13.24 -22.15
C GLU A 222 -32.14 -14.58 -22.81
N GLU A 223 -31.13 -15.29 -23.36
CA GLU A 223 -31.30 -16.62 -23.92
C GLU A 223 -31.81 -17.60 -22.85
N ALA A 224 -31.24 -17.58 -21.65
CA ALA A 224 -31.69 -18.42 -20.53
C ALA A 224 -33.11 -18.07 -20.11
N ARG A 225 -33.49 -16.79 -20.12
CA ARG A 225 -34.85 -16.33 -19.81
C ARG A 225 -35.86 -16.83 -20.84
N ILE A 226 -35.54 -16.68 -22.13
CA ILE A 226 -36.40 -17.13 -23.23
C ILE A 226 -36.59 -18.65 -23.19
N GLU A 227 -35.52 -19.40 -22.94
CA GLU A 227 -35.60 -20.86 -22.85
C GLU A 227 -36.44 -21.30 -21.63
N ALA A 228 -36.27 -20.62 -20.47
CA ALA A 228 -37.10 -20.88 -19.29
C ALA A 228 -38.60 -20.59 -19.56
N GLU A 229 -38.90 -19.48 -20.25
CA GLU A 229 -40.26 -19.11 -20.63
C GLU A 229 -40.86 -20.12 -21.60
N ARG A 230 -40.07 -20.58 -22.58
CA ARG A 230 -40.47 -21.65 -23.52
C ARG A 230 -40.80 -22.96 -22.79
N GLN A 231 -40.01 -23.36 -21.81
CA GLN A 231 -40.23 -24.53 -20.97
C GLN A 231 -41.53 -24.40 -20.16
N VAL A 232 -41.82 -23.22 -19.63
CA VAL A 232 -43.08 -22.94 -18.92
C VAL A 232 -44.28 -23.07 -19.84
N VAL A 233 -44.19 -22.51 -21.07
CA VAL A 233 -45.27 -22.61 -22.07
C VAL A 233 -45.50 -24.06 -22.51
N LEU A 234 -44.44 -24.86 -22.73
CA LEU A 234 -44.56 -26.26 -23.09
C LEU A 234 -45.23 -27.07 -21.95
N LYS A 235 -44.81 -26.88 -20.71
CA LYS A 235 -45.41 -27.54 -19.53
C LYS A 235 -46.86 -27.12 -19.31
N SER A 236 -47.20 -25.84 -19.56
CA SER A 236 -48.57 -25.37 -19.45
C SER A 236 -49.49 -25.97 -20.51
N LYS A 237 -48.96 -26.17 -21.74
CA LYS A 237 -49.68 -26.84 -22.84
C LYS A 237 -49.89 -28.31 -22.50
N ASP A 238 -48.88 -29.01 -21.99
CA ASP A 238 -48.99 -30.44 -21.59
C ASP A 238 -50.02 -30.63 -20.46
N LEU A 239 -50.00 -29.73 -19.49
CA LEU A 239 -51.00 -29.68 -18.43
C LEU A 239 -52.41 -29.42 -18.93
N ALA A 240 -52.58 -28.56 -19.94
CA ALA A 240 -53.85 -28.29 -20.57
C ALA A 240 -54.38 -29.51 -21.34
N LEU A 241 -53.50 -30.24 -22.03
CA LEU A 241 -53.84 -31.48 -22.71
C LEU A 241 -54.23 -32.63 -21.73
N GLN A 242 -53.49 -32.76 -20.61
CA GLN A 242 -53.82 -33.71 -19.57
C GLN A 242 -55.16 -33.37 -18.89
N LYS A 243 -55.38 -32.09 -18.61
CA LYS A 243 -56.70 -31.66 -18.10
C LYS A 243 -57.84 -31.93 -19.07
N ALA A 244 -57.64 -31.69 -20.35
CA ALA A 244 -58.61 -31.98 -21.40
C ALA A 244 -58.86 -33.50 -21.52
N ALA A 245 -57.83 -34.34 -21.48
CA ALA A 245 -57.95 -35.81 -21.51
C ALA A 245 -58.72 -36.34 -20.30
N ILE A 246 -58.37 -35.84 -19.07
CA ILE A 246 -59.07 -36.21 -17.85
C ILE A 246 -60.55 -35.76 -17.91
N LYS A 247 -60.79 -34.55 -18.46
CA LYS A 247 -62.16 -34.08 -18.64
C LYS A 247 -62.98 -34.91 -19.59
N VAL A 248 -62.40 -35.36 -20.70
CA VAL A 248 -63.08 -36.27 -21.63
C VAL A 248 -63.37 -37.61 -20.97
N GLU A 249 -62.46 -38.13 -20.12
CA GLU A 249 -62.66 -39.39 -19.40
C GLU A 249 -63.69 -39.25 -18.30
N THR A 250 -63.72 -38.16 -17.56
CA THR A 250 -64.79 -37.89 -16.58
C THR A 250 -66.14 -37.67 -17.24
N ASP A 251 -66.20 -36.90 -18.32
CA ASP A 251 -67.44 -36.66 -19.09
C ASP A 251 -67.97 -38.00 -19.66
N ARG A 252 -67.10 -38.94 -20.02
CA ARG A 252 -67.46 -40.27 -20.50
C ARG A 252 -67.96 -41.19 -19.37
N ALA A 253 -67.29 -41.11 -18.20
CA ALA A 253 -67.72 -41.81 -16.99
C ALA A 253 -69.07 -41.32 -16.46
N ASP A 254 -69.25 -40.01 -16.47
CA ASP A 254 -70.53 -39.39 -16.09
C ASP A 254 -71.69 -39.77 -17.03
N ALA A 255 -71.41 -39.85 -18.33
CA ALA A 255 -72.39 -40.34 -19.31
C ALA A 255 -72.73 -41.83 -19.10
N GLN A 256 -71.78 -42.63 -18.70
CA GLN A 256 -71.99 -44.03 -18.38
C GLN A 256 -72.73 -44.24 -17.02
N ALA A 257 -72.41 -43.44 -16.02
CA ALA A 257 -73.05 -43.48 -14.69
C ALA A 257 -74.51 -43.01 -14.72
N SER A 258 -74.81 -42.02 -15.55
CA SER A 258 -76.20 -41.50 -15.75
C SER A 258 -77.08 -42.51 -16.46
N ALA A 259 -76.52 -43.46 -17.18
CA ALA A 259 -77.22 -44.57 -17.82
C ALA A 259 -77.54 -45.75 -16.89
N ALA A 260 -76.84 -45.86 -15.72
CA ALA A 260 -76.87 -47.02 -14.85
C ALA A 260 -77.57 -46.85 -13.47
N GLY A 261 -78.11 -45.71 -13.15
CA GLY A 261 -78.91 -45.52 -11.92
C GLY A 261 -78.67 -44.13 -11.22
N PRO A 262 -79.75 -43.29 -11.15
CA PRO A 262 -79.56 -41.86 -10.89
C PRO A 262 -79.35 -41.47 -9.42
N ILE A 263 -79.45 -42.35 -8.48
CA ILE A 263 -79.33 -42.01 -7.05
C ILE A 263 -77.95 -42.28 -6.47
N GLN A 264 -77.26 -43.31 -6.93
CA GLN A 264 -75.87 -43.61 -6.48
C GLN A 264 -74.81 -42.76 -7.16
N ALA A 265 -75.08 -42.33 -8.40
CA ALA A 265 -74.20 -41.45 -9.13
C ALA A 265 -74.03 -40.07 -8.47
N ALA A 266 -75.09 -39.48 -7.99
CA ALA A 266 -75.09 -38.11 -7.38
C ALA A 266 -74.38 -38.05 -6.02
N GLN A 267 -74.29 -39.12 -5.27
CA GLN A 267 -73.49 -39.14 -4.02
C GLN A 267 -71.99 -39.41 -4.30
N MET A 268 -71.67 -40.30 -5.24
CA MET A 268 -70.30 -40.58 -5.63
C MET A 268 -69.65 -39.37 -6.36
N ASP A 269 -70.42 -38.69 -7.19
CA ASP A 269 -69.94 -37.48 -7.89
C ASP A 269 -69.58 -36.35 -6.95
N ARG A 270 -70.29 -36.21 -5.85
CA ARG A 270 -69.96 -35.19 -4.82
C ARG A 270 -68.67 -35.52 -4.08
N GLU A 271 -68.42 -36.73 -3.78
CA GLU A 271 -67.26 -37.22 -3.03
C GLU A 271 -65.97 -37.18 -3.89
N ILE A 272 -66.08 -37.53 -5.15
CA ILE A 272 -65.00 -37.45 -6.13
C ILE A 272 -64.60 -35.99 -6.45
N ALA A 273 -65.62 -35.11 -6.61
CA ALA A 273 -65.40 -33.71 -6.92
C ALA A 273 -64.74 -32.92 -5.75
N THR A 274 -65.09 -33.26 -4.52
CA THR A 274 -64.46 -32.62 -3.35
C THR A 274 -63.01 -33.11 -3.14
N SER A 275 -62.75 -34.38 -3.33
CA SER A 275 -61.39 -34.98 -3.26
C SER A 275 -60.44 -34.44 -4.37
N GLN A 276 -60.96 -34.31 -5.59
CA GLN A 276 -60.17 -33.77 -6.70
C GLN A 276 -59.83 -32.27 -6.54
N ASN A 277 -60.75 -31.46 -6.00
CA ASN A 277 -60.52 -30.04 -5.69
C ASN A 277 -59.49 -29.89 -4.56
N GLN A 278 -59.51 -30.75 -3.58
CA GLN A 278 -58.57 -30.75 -2.47
C GLN A 278 -57.17 -31.13 -2.94
N ALA A 279 -57.07 -32.22 -3.72
CA ALA A 279 -55.80 -32.66 -4.32
C ALA A 279 -55.22 -31.68 -5.36
N ALA A 280 -56.08 -30.95 -6.07
CA ALA A 280 -55.68 -29.91 -7.01
C ALA A 280 -55.13 -28.64 -6.29
N LYS A 281 -55.71 -28.26 -5.17
CA LYS A 281 -55.22 -27.15 -4.32
C LYS A 281 -53.85 -27.47 -3.71
N GLU A 282 -53.71 -28.63 -3.13
CA GLU A 282 -52.42 -29.09 -2.54
C GLU A 282 -51.32 -29.22 -3.58
N ARG A 283 -51.65 -29.68 -4.80
CA ARG A 283 -50.66 -29.73 -5.90
C ARG A 283 -50.33 -28.37 -6.49
N ALA A 284 -51.27 -27.42 -6.49
CA ALA A 284 -51.00 -26.06 -6.94
C ALA A 284 -50.12 -25.28 -5.94
N GLU A 285 -50.34 -25.47 -4.65
CA GLU A 285 -49.53 -24.88 -3.58
C GLU A 285 -48.09 -25.46 -3.54
N LEU A 286 -47.97 -26.81 -3.69
CA LEU A 286 -46.65 -27.46 -3.77
C LEU A 286 -45.85 -27.01 -4.99
N ARG A 287 -46.48 -26.88 -6.16
CA ARG A 287 -45.78 -26.42 -7.38
C ARG A 287 -45.43 -24.94 -7.34
N ALA A 288 -46.26 -24.09 -6.73
CA ALA A 288 -45.94 -22.68 -6.55
C ALA A 288 -44.73 -22.50 -5.61
N THR A 289 -44.61 -23.31 -4.57
CA THR A 289 -43.48 -23.27 -3.63
C THR A 289 -42.20 -23.89 -4.23
N GLU A 290 -42.30 -24.93 -5.05
CA GLU A 290 -41.15 -25.51 -5.76
C GLU A 290 -40.60 -24.54 -6.84
N LEU A 291 -41.45 -23.86 -7.60
CA LEU A 291 -41.03 -22.89 -8.62
C LEU A 291 -40.32 -21.65 -8.03
N ILE A 292 -40.82 -21.17 -6.89
CA ILE A 292 -40.19 -20.07 -6.16
C ILE A 292 -38.84 -20.48 -5.56
N ALA A 293 -38.74 -21.74 -5.08
CA ALA A 293 -37.50 -22.24 -4.48
C ALA A 293 -36.39 -22.58 -5.51
N GLU A 294 -36.78 -23.14 -6.66
CA GLU A 294 -35.83 -23.65 -7.68
C GLU A 294 -35.38 -22.59 -8.70
N VAL A 295 -36.21 -21.62 -9.01
CA VAL A 295 -35.94 -20.67 -10.09
C VAL A 295 -35.62 -19.26 -9.57
N GLU A 296 -36.41 -18.70 -8.65
CA GLU A 296 -36.16 -17.33 -8.18
C GLU A 296 -34.98 -17.24 -7.21
N ARG A 297 -34.87 -18.13 -6.23
CA ARG A 297 -33.78 -18.05 -5.25
C ARG A 297 -32.36 -18.25 -5.82
N PRO A 298 -32.10 -19.20 -6.72
CA PRO A 298 -30.77 -19.32 -7.35
C PRO A 298 -30.46 -18.15 -8.30
N ALA A 299 -31.47 -17.61 -9.01
CA ALA A 299 -31.29 -16.48 -9.91
C ALA A 299 -30.97 -15.17 -9.14
N ASP A 300 -31.63 -14.93 -8.02
CA ASP A 300 -31.35 -13.78 -7.16
C ASP A 300 -30.02 -13.93 -6.43
N ALA A 301 -29.66 -15.12 -5.99
CA ALA A 301 -28.36 -15.40 -5.40
C ALA A 301 -27.22 -15.22 -6.42
N ALA A 302 -27.42 -15.63 -7.68
CA ALA A 302 -26.46 -15.42 -8.76
C ALA A 302 -26.31 -13.94 -9.11
N ARG A 303 -27.40 -13.18 -9.16
CA ARG A 303 -27.40 -11.72 -9.33
C ARG A 303 -26.66 -11.01 -8.21
N TYR A 304 -26.98 -11.38 -6.97
CA TYR A 304 -26.32 -10.79 -5.80
C TYR A 304 -24.81 -11.07 -5.81
N LYS A 305 -24.41 -12.30 -6.15
CA LYS A 305 -23.00 -12.68 -6.24
C LYS A 305 -22.25 -11.89 -7.31
N THR A 306 -22.82 -11.70 -8.50
CA THR A 306 -22.20 -10.89 -9.56
C THR A 306 -22.10 -9.41 -9.21
N VAL A 307 -23.08 -8.86 -8.49
CA VAL A 307 -23.02 -7.47 -7.99
C VAL A 307 -21.94 -7.31 -6.94
N VAL A 308 -21.86 -8.22 -5.97
CA VAL A 308 -20.84 -8.20 -4.91
C VAL A 308 -19.42 -8.42 -5.47
N GLU A 309 -19.24 -9.30 -6.45
CA GLU A 309 -17.97 -9.50 -7.13
C GLU A 309 -17.54 -8.28 -7.96
N ALA A 310 -18.49 -7.59 -8.59
CA ALA A 310 -18.23 -6.34 -9.31
C ALA A 310 -17.88 -5.18 -8.36
N GLU A 311 -18.55 -5.08 -7.21
CA GLU A 311 -18.21 -4.09 -6.18
C GLU A 311 -16.87 -4.38 -5.50
N ALA A 312 -16.56 -5.64 -5.25
CA ALA A 312 -15.27 -6.05 -4.70
C ALA A 312 -14.12 -5.76 -5.67
N SER A 313 -14.30 -6.02 -6.97
CA SER A 313 -13.31 -5.70 -7.98
C SER A 313 -13.11 -4.19 -8.13
N LYS A 314 -14.19 -3.40 -8.04
CA LYS A 314 -14.15 -1.94 -8.04
C LYS A 314 -13.44 -1.39 -6.80
N SER A 315 -13.72 -1.93 -5.62
CA SER A 315 -13.06 -1.51 -4.39
C SER A 315 -11.58 -1.90 -4.36
N GLN A 316 -11.22 -3.07 -4.92
CA GLN A 316 -9.81 -3.45 -5.11
C GLN A 316 -9.08 -2.54 -6.11
N ALA A 317 -9.73 -2.15 -7.19
CA ALA A 317 -9.17 -1.23 -8.17
C ALA A 317 -8.96 0.18 -7.56
N ILE A 318 -9.90 0.63 -6.73
CA ILE A 318 -9.79 1.91 -5.99
C ILE A 318 -8.66 1.82 -4.94
N ALA A 319 -8.60 0.75 -4.16
CA ALA A 319 -7.55 0.53 -3.17
C ALA A 319 -6.15 0.39 -3.82
N GLN A 320 -6.07 -0.21 -5.00
CA GLN A 320 -4.81 -0.26 -5.77
C GLN A 320 -4.44 1.08 -6.41
N ALA A 321 -5.42 1.90 -6.75
CA ALA A 321 -5.20 3.26 -7.23
C ALA A 321 -4.75 4.18 -6.10
N GLU A 322 -5.36 4.06 -4.92
CA GLU A 322 -4.98 4.81 -3.71
C GLU A 322 -3.61 4.38 -3.14
N ALA A 323 -3.24 3.11 -3.32
CA ALA A 323 -1.90 2.61 -2.94
C ALA A 323 -0.78 3.02 -3.94
N ARG A 324 -1.14 3.61 -5.08
CA ARG A 324 -0.20 4.09 -6.11
C ARG A 324 -0.14 5.62 -6.21
N ALA A 325 -0.96 6.32 -5.44
CA ALA A 325 -0.88 7.76 -5.19
C ALA A 325 -0.07 8.08 -3.93
#